data_1e9a5ccde649ef60c5b8136d71743c88
#
_entry.id   1e9a5ccde649ef60c5b8136d71743c88
#
_cell.length_a   1.000
_cell.length_b   1.000
_cell.length_c   1.000
_cell.angle_alpha   90.00
_cell.angle_beta   90.00
_cell.angle_gamma   90.00
#
_symmetry.space_group_name_H-M   'P 1'
#
loop_
_entity.id
_entity.type
_entity.pdbx_description
1 polymer ?
#
loop_
_entity_poly.entity_id
_entity_poly.type
_entity_poly.pdbx_seq_one_letter_code
_entity_poly.pdbx_strand_id
1 'polypeptide(L)'
;MHAPRRLADSFIHLGLGATAVPQPPFDGLEWYEAYGERHGADGREGRLVSAHCFTQSWSSWEMHPLGEEVVICTAGEMILVQEFPDGQCETVTLRPGEYAINPPGVWHTADIADEATAIFITAGEGTQHRPR
;
A
#
# COMPACT_ATOMS: atom_id res chain seq x y z
N MET A 1 21.41 9.03 19.66
CA MET A 1 20.84 9.24 18.30
C MET A 1 20.82 7.93 17.56
N HIS A 2 19.72 7.61 16.90
CA HIS A 2 19.58 6.39 16.13
C HIS A 2 20.00 6.61 14.69
N ALA A 3 20.60 5.58 14.08
CA ALA A 3 20.81 5.59 12.64
C ALA A 3 19.45 5.65 11.91
N PRO A 4 19.36 6.33 10.79
CA PRO A 4 18.12 6.33 10.03
C PRO A 4 17.80 4.94 9.49
N ARG A 5 16.51 4.63 9.41
CA ARG A 5 16.02 3.40 8.81
C ARG A 5 15.58 3.67 7.38
N ARG A 6 15.68 2.66 6.53
CA ARG A 6 15.15 2.72 5.17
C ARG A 6 13.73 2.18 5.19
N LEU A 7 12.79 2.94 4.65
CA LEU A 7 11.39 2.52 4.62
C LEU A 7 11.21 1.18 3.91
N ALA A 8 11.95 0.94 2.84
CA ALA A 8 11.86 -0.33 2.10
C ALA A 8 12.23 -1.55 2.96
N ASP A 9 13.03 -1.37 4.00
CA ASP A 9 13.49 -2.44 4.87
C ASP A 9 12.70 -2.52 6.18
N SER A 10 12.12 -1.41 6.61
CA SER A 10 11.40 -1.32 7.88
C SER A 10 10.20 -0.40 7.71
N PHE A 11 9.03 -0.98 7.54
CA PHE A 11 7.78 -0.23 7.40
C PHE A 11 7.41 0.45 8.72
N ILE A 12 6.40 1.31 8.68
CA ILE A 12 5.97 2.06 9.86
C ILE A 12 4.48 1.79 10.11
N HIS A 13 4.14 1.45 11.35
CA HIS A 13 2.75 1.44 11.78
C HIS A 13 2.41 2.81 12.36
N LEU A 14 1.43 3.49 11.77
CA LEU A 14 0.85 4.71 12.33
C LEU A 14 -0.35 4.30 13.18
N GLY A 15 -0.17 4.36 14.49
CA GLY A 15 -1.15 3.87 15.45
C GLY A 15 -2.02 4.96 16.04
N LEU A 16 -2.91 4.54 16.95
CA LEU A 16 -3.75 5.46 17.70
C LEU A 16 -2.90 6.38 18.57
N GLY A 17 -3.42 7.57 18.84
CA GLY A 17 -2.69 8.56 19.64
C GLY A 17 -1.52 9.19 18.88
N ALA A 18 -1.59 9.20 17.56
CA ALA A 18 -0.54 9.76 16.68
C ALA A 18 0.82 9.09 16.89
N THR A 19 0.82 7.80 17.15
CA THR A 19 2.05 7.03 17.32
C THR A 19 2.62 6.56 15.99
N ALA A 20 3.94 6.40 15.94
CA ALA A 20 4.63 5.84 14.78
C ALA A 20 5.59 4.75 15.27
N VAL A 21 5.34 3.51 14.87
CA VAL A 21 6.07 2.34 15.39
C VAL A 21 6.81 1.66 14.24
N PRO A 22 8.17 1.67 14.28
CA PRO A 22 8.94 0.93 13.29
C PRO A 22 8.62 -0.55 13.34
N GLN A 23 8.55 -1.19 12.18
CA GLN A 23 8.22 -2.59 12.06
C GLN A 23 9.44 -3.44 11.77
N PRO A 24 9.39 -4.76 12.08
CA PRO A 24 10.45 -5.70 11.69
C PRO A 24 10.66 -5.71 10.17
N PRO A 25 11.83 -6.19 9.70
CA PRO A 25 12.09 -6.31 8.26
C PRO A 25 11.01 -7.09 7.53
N PHE A 26 10.62 -6.60 6.35
CA PHE A 26 9.64 -7.27 5.51
C PHE A 26 10.25 -8.51 4.88
N ASP A 27 9.60 -9.66 5.03
CA ASP A 27 10.11 -10.94 4.59
C ASP A 27 9.11 -11.78 3.76
N GLY A 28 8.01 -11.18 3.33
CA GLY A 28 7.03 -11.85 2.50
C GLY A 28 5.61 -11.81 3.07
N LEU A 29 4.74 -12.67 2.54
CA LEU A 29 3.30 -12.61 2.86
C LEU A 29 2.97 -12.86 4.32
N GLU A 30 3.73 -13.71 5.01
CA GLU A 30 3.52 -13.99 6.43
C GLU A 30 3.74 -12.75 7.31
N TRP A 31 4.52 -11.81 6.82
CA TRP A 31 4.76 -10.55 7.53
C TRP A 31 3.46 -9.80 7.81
N TYR A 32 2.53 -9.79 6.84
CA TYR A 32 1.25 -9.10 7.00
C TYR A 32 0.37 -9.75 8.07
N GLU A 33 0.37 -11.07 8.17
CA GLU A 33 -0.36 -11.77 9.21
C GLU A 33 0.19 -11.40 10.60
N ALA A 34 1.50 -11.43 10.77
CA ALA A 34 2.15 -11.06 12.02
C ALA A 34 1.92 -9.58 12.37
N TYR A 35 1.93 -8.70 11.36
CA TYR A 35 1.60 -7.29 11.53
C TYR A 35 0.16 -7.13 12.06
N GLY A 36 -0.79 -7.85 11.48
CA GLY A 36 -2.17 -7.82 11.94
C GLY A 36 -2.33 -8.28 13.39
N GLU A 37 -1.58 -9.30 13.80
CA GLU A 37 -1.58 -9.75 15.18
C GLU A 37 -1.02 -8.69 16.14
N ARG A 38 0.05 -7.99 15.74
CA ARG A 38 0.67 -6.97 16.59
C ARG A 38 -0.18 -5.70 16.71
N HIS A 39 -0.82 -5.27 15.63
CA HIS A 39 -1.43 -3.94 15.54
C HIS A 39 -2.91 -3.94 15.16
N GLY A 40 -3.53 -5.10 14.93
CA GLY A 40 -4.92 -5.20 14.53
C GLY A 40 -5.90 -4.57 15.53
N ALA A 41 -5.53 -4.48 16.80
CA ALA A 41 -6.37 -3.84 17.81
C ALA A 41 -6.61 -2.34 17.56
N ASP A 42 -5.76 -1.68 16.76
CA ASP A 42 -5.96 -0.28 16.38
C ASP A 42 -7.09 -0.10 15.35
N GLY A 43 -7.57 -1.20 14.77
CA GLY A 43 -8.67 -1.17 13.80
C GLY A 43 -8.30 -0.40 12.54
N ARG A 44 -9.33 0.18 11.91
CA ARG A 44 -9.14 0.91 10.64
C ARG A 44 -8.42 2.24 10.78
N GLU A 45 -8.31 2.77 12.00
CA GLU A 45 -7.58 4.02 12.23
C GLU A 45 -6.07 3.80 12.27
N GLY A 46 -5.62 2.57 12.47
CA GLY A 46 -4.23 2.19 12.31
C GLY A 46 -3.87 2.07 10.84
N ARG A 47 -2.72 2.60 10.45
CA ARG A 47 -2.28 2.58 9.05
C ARG A 47 -0.85 2.07 8.93
N LEU A 48 -0.62 1.33 7.86
CA LEU A 48 0.72 0.87 7.51
C LEU A 48 1.31 1.78 6.44
N VAL A 49 2.53 2.26 6.68
CA VAL A 49 3.32 2.94 5.66
C VAL A 49 4.36 1.95 5.16
N SER A 50 4.26 1.58 3.89
CA SER A 50 5.16 0.62 3.26
C SER A 50 5.78 1.18 1.99
N ALA A 51 6.85 0.56 1.51
CA ALA A 51 7.48 0.92 0.25
C ALA A 51 7.86 -0.35 -0.50
N HIS A 52 7.59 -0.38 -1.80
CA HIS A 52 7.90 -1.51 -2.66
C HIS A 52 8.44 -1.04 -4.01
N CYS A 53 9.39 -1.80 -4.55
CA CYS A 53 9.89 -1.61 -5.90
C CYS A 53 9.32 -2.73 -6.77
N PHE A 54 8.74 -2.36 -7.91
CA PHE A 54 8.12 -3.28 -8.84
C PHE A 54 8.86 -3.25 -10.17
N THR A 55 9.13 -4.43 -10.72
CA THR A 55 9.72 -4.60 -12.05
C THR A 55 8.77 -5.27 -13.02
N GLN A 56 7.58 -5.66 -12.54
CA GLN A 56 6.53 -6.31 -13.31
C GLN A 56 5.18 -5.76 -12.89
N SER A 57 4.21 -5.80 -13.81
CA SER A 57 2.83 -5.49 -13.47
C SER A 57 2.31 -6.44 -12.41
N TRP A 58 1.37 -5.96 -11.60
CA TRP A 58 0.76 -6.79 -10.56
C TRP A 58 -0.02 -7.94 -11.19
N SER A 59 -0.01 -9.08 -10.52
CA SER A 59 -0.76 -10.27 -10.95
C SER A 59 -2.15 -10.34 -10.32
N SER A 60 -2.48 -9.42 -9.43
CA SER A 60 -3.75 -9.41 -8.71
C SER A 60 -4.31 -8.01 -8.57
N TRP A 61 -5.61 -7.96 -8.33
CA TRP A 61 -6.29 -6.77 -7.83
C TRP A 61 -6.31 -6.80 -6.31
N GLU A 62 -6.36 -5.62 -5.69
CA GLU A 62 -6.41 -5.45 -4.26
C GLU A 62 -7.51 -4.44 -3.90
N MET A 63 -8.14 -4.63 -2.75
CA MET A 63 -9.19 -3.73 -2.29
C MET A 63 -9.12 -3.61 -0.76
N HIS A 64 -9.26 -2.38 -0.28
CA HIS A 64 -9.26 -2.06 1.15
C HIS A 64 -10.67 -1.57 1.52
N PRO A 65 -11.47 -2.36 2.27
CA PRO A 65 -12.86 -1.99 2.52
C PRO A 65 -13.05 -0.92 3.59
N LEU A 66 -12.09 -0.75 4.49
CA LEU A 66 -12.30 0.05 5.71
C LEU A 66 -11.58 1.40 5.70
N GLY A 67 -10.87 1.75 4.66
CA GLY A 67 -10.20 3.05 4.60
C GLY A 67 -9.61 3.36 3.26
N GLU A 68 -9.18 4.60 3.11
CA GLU A 68 -8.51 5.06 1.91
C GLU A 68 -7.03 4.65 1.93
N GLU A 69 -6.50 4.40 0.75
CA GLU A 69 -5.07 4.14 0.59
C GLU A 69 -4.44 5.25 -0.23
N VAL A 70 -3.33 5.78 0.25
CA VAL A 70 -2.51 6.74 -0.50
C VAL A 70 -1.38 5.97 -1.18
N VAL A 71 -1.21 6.18 -2.49
CA VAL A 71 -0.13 5.61 -3.29
C VAL A 71 0.73 6.74 -3.83
N ILE A 72 2.00 6.79 -3.45
CA ILE A 72 2.94 7.84 -3.84
C ILE A 72 4.05 7.21 -4.67
N CYS A 73 4.16 7.60 -5.94
CA CYS A 73 5.29 7.16 -6.77
C CYS A 73 6.54 7.95 -6.38
N THR A 74 7.65 7.27 -6.13
CA THR A 74 8.92 7.91 -5.76
C THR A 74 10.00 7.73 -6.81
N ALA A 75 9.87 6.73 -7.68
CA ALA A 75 10.81 6.48 -8.77
C ALA A 75 10.12 5.71 -9.90
N GLY A 76 10.57 5.92 -11.13
CA GLY A 76 10.00 5.25 -12.28
C GLY A 76 8.61 5.76 -12.63
N GLU A 77 7.78 4.88 -13.18
CA GLU A 77 6.42 5.21 -13.60
C GLU A 77 5.49 4.05 -13.31
N MET A 78 4.34 4.35 -12.70
CA MET A 78 3.33 3.36 -12.34
C MET A 78 2.00 3.76 -12.94
N ILE A 79 1.34 2.82 -13.62
CA ILE A 79 -0.01 3.02 -14.14
C ILE A 79 -0.97 2.34 -13.17
N LEU A 80 -1.69 3.15 -12.40
CA LEU A 80 -2.68 2.66 -11.45
C LEU A 80 -4.03 2.54 -12.13
N VAL A 81 -4.66 1.38 -12.01
CA VAL A 81 -5.99 1.10 -12.57
C VAL A 81 -6.95 0.90 -11.41
N GLN A 82 -8.05 1.67 -11.40
CA GLN A 82 -9.09 1.59 -10.39
C GLN A 82 -10.39 1.11 -11.01
N GLU A 83 -11.04 0.12 -10.40
CA GLU A 83 -12.35 -0.35 -10.82
C GLU A 83 -13.38 0.03 -9.77
N PHE A 84 -14.32 0.88 -10.15
CA PHE A 84 -15.36 1.38 -9.27
C PHE A 84 -16.53 0.40 -9.19
N PRO A 85 -17.43 0.54 -8.18
CA PRO A 85 -18.54 -0.40 -7.99
C PRO A 85 -19.50 -0.54 -9.20
N ASP A 86 -19.58 0.50 -10.04
CA ASP A 86 -20.39 0.47 -11.27
C ASP A 86 -19.70 -0.30 -12.41
N GLY A 87 -18.50 -0.85 -12.18
CA GLY A 87 -17.72 -1.58 -13.17
C GLY A 87 -16.87 -0.70 -14.07
N GLN A 88 -16.93 0.62 -13.94
CA GLN A 88 -16.08 1.51 -14.73
C GLN A 88 -14.67 1.52 -14.18
N CYS A 89 -13.69 1.53 -15.09
CA CYS A 89 -12.28 1.62 -14.74
C CYS A 89 -11.73 3.00 -15.06
N GLU A 90 -10.92 3.52 -14.16
CA GLU A 90 -10.13 4.73 -14.40
C GLU A 90 -8.64 4.37 -14.29
N THR A 91 -7.83 5.03 -15.10
CA THR A 91 -6.39 4.78 -15.17
C THR A 91 -5.67 6.08 -14.95
N VAL A 92 -4.67 6.07 -14.08
CA VAL A 92 -3.82 7.22 -13.82
C VAL A 92 -2.35 6.80 -13.87
N THR A 93 -1.53 7.59 -14.56
CA THR A 93 -0.09 7.38 -14.60
C THR A 93 0.55 8.23 -13.52
N LEU A 94 1.28 7.58 -12.62
CA LEU A 94 2.01 8.25 -11.55
C LEU A 94 3.49 8.30 -11.89
N ARG A 95 4.07 9.49 -11.81
CA ARG A 95 5.50 9.76 -11.94
C ARG A 95 6.07 10.20 -10.60
N PRO A 96 7.39 10.26 -10.44
CA PRO A 96 8.00 10.60 -9.15
C PRO A 96 7.44 11.88 -8.54
N GLY A 97 7.01 11.80 -7.29
CA GLY A 97 6.39 12.90 -6.56
C GLY A 97 4.87 12.99 -6.72
N GLU A 98 4.27 12.19 -7.59
CA GLU A 98 2.82 12.17 -7.80
C GLU A 98 2.15 11.08 -6.98
N TYR A 99 0.91 11.31 -6.58
CA TYR A 99 0.14 10.34 -5.80
C TYR A 99 -1.28 10.20 -6.33
N ALA A 100 -1.89 9.08 -5.95
CA ALA A 100 -3.31 8.84 -6.13
C ALA A 100 -3.90 8.28 -4.84
N ILE A 101 -5.21 8.34 -4.71
CA ILE A 101 -5.93 7.79 -3.57
C ILE A 101 -6.87 6.70 -4.08
N ASN A 102 -6.77 5.51 -3.47
CA ASN A 102 -7.72 4.42 -3.68
C ASN A 102 -8.82 4.54 -2.63
N PRO A 103 -10.06 4.84 -3.03
CA PRO A 103 -11.18 4.91 -2.08
C PRO A 103 -11.51 3.56 -1.47
N PRO A 104 -12.18 3.52 -0.30
CA PRO A 104 -12.64 2.26 0.27
C PRO A 104 -13.53 1.49 -0.70
N GLY A 105 -13.33 0.18 -0.78
CA GLY A 105 -14.16 -0.69 -1.62
C GLY A 105 -13.86 -0.64 -3.12
N VAL A 106 -12.90 0.17 -3.54
CA VAL A 106 -12.49 0.26 -4.94
C VAL A 106 -11.34 -0.69 -5.21
N TRP A 107 -11.54 -1.60 -6.15
CA TRP A 107 -10.47 -2.50 -6.58
C TRP A 107 -9.41 -1.74 -7.37
N HIS A 108 -8.15 -2.03 -7.10
CA HIS A 108 -7.04 -1.41 -7.83
C HIS A 108 -5.98 -2.43 -8.17
N THR A 109 -5.26 -2.14 -9.23
CA THR A 109 -4.09 -2.90 -9.69
C THR A 109 -3.11 -1.94 -10.34
N ALA A 110 -1.95 -2.41 -10.70
CA ALA A 110 -0.93 -1.55 -11.30
C ALA A 110 -0.25 -2.24 -12.48
N ASP A 111 -0.05 -1.47 -13.53
CA ASP A 111 0.76 -1.86 -14.68
C ASP A 111 2.12 -1.18 -14.59
N ILE A 112 3.17 -1.96 -14.73
CA ILE A 112 4.55 -1.51 -14.66
C ILE A 112 5.22 -1.88 -15.98
N ALA A 113 5.59 -0.87 -16.77
CA ALA A 113 6.23 -1.11 -18.06
C ALA A 113 7.71 -1.48 -17.90
N ASP A 114 8.39 -0.86 -16.94
CA ASP A 114 9.82 -1.06 -16.71
C ASP A 114 10.08 -1.22 -15.21
N GLU A 115 10.05 -0.12 -14.46
CA GLU A 115 10.29 -0.13 -13.02
C GLU A 115 9.53 1.00 -12.36
N ALA A 116 9.03 0.74 -11.14
CA ALA A 116 8.43 1.77 -10.32
C ALA A 116 8.67 1.49 -8.84
N THR A 117 8.92 2.53 -8.07
CA THR A 117 8.96 2.45 -6.62
C THR A 117 7.85 3.34 -6.07
N ALA A 118 7.10 2.82 -5.11
CA ALA A 118 5.98 3.55 -4.53
C ALA A 118 5.91 3.35 -3.01
N ILE A 119 5.40 4.38 -2.34
CA ILE A 119 5.04 4.34 -0.93
C ILE A 119 3.54 4.19 -0.84
N PHE A 120 3.10 3.31 0.06
CA PHE A 120 1.68 3.04 0.32
C PHE A 120 1.36 3.39 1.76
N ILE A 121 0.26 4.11 1.97
CA ILE A 121 -0.28 4.38 3.31
C ILE A 121 -1.67 3.76 3.35
N THR A 122 -1.83 2.66 4.09
CA THR A 122 -2.96 1.76 3.95
C THR A 122 -3.64 1.45 5.28
N ALA A 123 -4.97 1.60 5.33
CA ALA A 123 -5.81 1.01 6.37
C ALA A 123 -6.15 -0.42 5.90
N GLY A 124 -5.32 -1.39 6.28
CA GLY A 124 -5.31 -2.72 5.67
C GLY A 124 -6.25 -3.75 6.27
N GLU A 125 -7.01 -3.41 7.33
CA GLU A 125 -7.95 -4.35 7.93
C GLU A 125 -8.99 -4.79 6.90
N GLY A 126 -9.14 -6.12 6.73
CA GLY A 126 -10.10 -6.67 5.79
C GLY A 126 -9.70 -6.60 4.32
N THR A 127 -8.44 -6.30 4.01
CA THR A 127 -7.94 -6.28 2.63
C THR A 127 -8.29 -7.56 1.88
N GLN A 128 -8.77 -7.40 0.65
CA GLN A 128 -9.14 -8.50 -0.23
C GLN A 128 -8.31 -8.48 -1.50
N HIS A 129 -8.11 -9.65 -2.08
CA HIS A 129 -7.39 -9.85 -3.32
C HIS A 129 -8.23 -10.69 -4.29
N ARG A 130 -8.05 -10.47 -5.60
CA ARG A 130 -8.60 -11.33 -6.64
C ARG A 130 -7.61 -11.42 -7.79
N PRO A 131 -7.61 -12.54 -8.55
CA PRO A 131 -6.73 -12.67 -9.73
C PRO A 131 -7.05 -11.63 -10.79
N ARG A 132 -6.01 -11.28 -11.48
CA ARG A 132 -6.09 -10.36 -12.59
C ARG A 132 -6.34 -11.07 -13.89
#